data_d2349536181c090743c42b016378e56f
#
_entry.id   d2349536181c090743c42b016378e56f
#
_cell.length_a   1.000
_cell.length_b   1.000
_cell.length_c   1.000
_cell.angle_alpha   90.00
_cell.angle_beta   90.00
_cell.angle_gamma   90.00
#
_symmetry.space_group_name_H-M   'P 1'
#
loop_
_entity.id
_entity.type
_entity.pdbx_description
1 polymer ?
#
loop_
_entity_poly.entity_id
_entity_poly.type
_entity_poly.pdbx_seq_one_letter_code
_entity_poly.pdbx_strand_id
1 'polypeptide(L)'
;MYSIVSTAIVRGIESIPIRVEADVTDGMPVFEMVGFLSAEVREARERVRTALKNCGYRLPPKRITINLSPAYVRKSGSSFDLPVAVAVLAAMGIIPKDRLEQLLIVGEVGLDGRIKPIHGVLPIVTKAAQERMDACMVPVENAKEAALVKGIRLFGVNTLEEVIKGFNDEIKFWEPEKEEIGHEKKVKRKEVPDFSEINGQQFVKRACEIAVSGRHNLLMIGPPGAGKTMIARRIPGILPEMTEEEALEVTKIYSVRGLLTESKAWMAERPFRNPHHTITPQGLAGGGMVPGPGEISLAHHGVLFLDELAEFRRETLEILRQPMEEHCVKLARLAGNYEFPSDFMLVAAMNPCRCGYYPDLNRCHCTKGMVEQYLKKISQPLLDRIDICVETKRVEYQDLIKENPHQETSAEIRKRVVAAMERQQQRFAGTNIRYNSRIPAALLTKYCRLSTKQKQYMESIYQKLELTARSYHRILRVARTIADMDGSDEILTRHLSEA
;
A
#
# COMPACT_ATOMS: atom_id res chain seq x y z
N MET A 1 -16.84 -15.25 38.72
CA MET A 1 -15.38 -15.00 38.70
C MET A 1 -15.08 -14.22 37.42
N TYR A 2 -14.51 -13.00 37.54
CA TYR A 2 -14.39 -12.04 36.44
C TYR A 2 -12.93 -11.81 36.03
N SER A 3 -12.67 -11.65 34.73
CA SER A 3 -11.36 -11.30 34.17
C SER A 3 -11.51 -10.38 32.95
N ILE A 4 -10.46 -9.64 32.63
CA ILE A 4 -10.36 -8.78 31.43
C ILE A 4 -9.06 -9.08 30.71
N VAL A 5 -9.11 -9.18 29.39
CA VAL A 5 -7.95 -9.30 28.49
C VAL A 5 -8.05 -8.21 27.42
N SER A 6 -6.96 -7.51 27.20
CA SER A 6 -6.86 -6.54 26.10
C SER A 6 -6.49 -7.21 24.79
N THR A 7 -7.19 -6.85 23.73
CA THR A 7 -6.93 -7.26 22.35
C THR A 7 -7.27 -6.12 21.38
N ALA A 8 -7.16 -6.33 20.09
CA ALA A 8 -7.53 -5.32 19.10
C ALA A 8 -8.06 -5.95 17.82
N ILE A 9 -8.81 -5.17 17.06
CA ILE A 9 -9.26 -5.52 15.71
C ILE A 9 -8.73 -4.53 14.69
N VAL A 10 -8.32 -5.02 13.53
CA VAL A 10 -7.89 -4.19 12.40
C VAL A 10 -9.09 -3.59 11.69
N ARG A 11 -9.02 -2.27 11.44
CA ARG A 11 -10.01 -1.53 10.64
C ARG A 11 -9.28 -0.61 9.66
N GLY A 12 -9.35 -0.92 8.38
CA GLY A 12 -8.50 -0.26 7.39
C GLY A 12 -7.04 -0.72 7.55
N ILE A 13 -6.15 0.22 7.81
CA ILE A 13 -4.73 -0.04 8.15
C ILE A 13 -4.40 0.28 9.62
N GLU A 14 -5.41 0.63 10.39
CA GLU A 14 -5.30 0.92 11.82
C GLU A 14 -5.97 -0.17 12.64
N SER A 15 -5.78 -0.13 13.96
CA SER A 15 -6.46 -1.04 14.86
C SER A 15 -7.24 -0.33 15.93
N ILE A 16 -8.34 -0.95 16.35
CA ILE A 16 -9.24 -0.48 17.41
C ILE A 16 -9.07 -1.42 18.61
N PRO A 17 -8.77 -0.89 19.81
CA PRO A 17 -8.70 -1.68 21.03
C PRO A 17 -10.03 -2.34 21.36
N ILE A 18 -9.97 -3.58 21.78
CA ILE A 18 -11.10 -4.38 22.21
C ILE A 18 -10.77 -4.99 23.59
N ARG A 19 -11.73 -5.02 24.49
CA ARG A 19 -11.65 -5.71 25.77
C ARG A 19 -12.47 -6.99 25.69
N VAL A 20 -11.86 -8.08 26.07
CA VAL A 20 -12.51 -9.39 26.26
C VAL A 20 -12.74 -9.58 27.73
N GLU A 21 -13.98 -9.52 28.14
CA GLU A 21 -14.42 -9.68 29.52
C GLU A 21 -15.01 -11.07 29.67
N ALA A 22 -14.50 -11.86 30.61
CA ALA A 22 -15.00 -13.20 30.89
C ALA A 22 -15.56 -13.25 32.31
N ASP A 23 -16.78 -13.79 32.45
CA ASP A 23 -17.39 -14.05 33.74
C ASP A 23 -17.87 -15.49 33.83
N VAL A 24 -17.46 -16.17 34.93
CA VAL A 24 -17.82 -17.54 35.26
C VAL A 24 -18.65 -17.54 36.55
N THR A 25 -19.94 -17.84 36.43
CA THR A 25 -20.92 -17.82 37.51
C THR A 25 -21.65 -19.12 37.66
N ASP A 26 -22.18 -19.38 38.84
CA ASP A 26 -23.05 -20.52 39.07
C ASP A 26 -24.35 -20.40 38.26
N GLY A 27 -24.80 -21.47 37.68
CA GLY A 27 -25.98 -21.49 36.83
C GLY A 27 -25.99 -22.66 35.84
N MET A 28 -26.96 -22.62 34.93
CA MET A 28 -27.06 -23.65 33.87
C MET A 28 -25.78 -23.62 33.01
N PRO A 29 -25.15 -24.75 32.74
CA PRO A 29 -23.93 -24.82 31.95
C PRO A 29 -24.16 -24.28 30.53
N VAL A 30 -23.64 -23.09 30.24
CA VAL A 30 -23.72 -22.44 28.91
C VAL A 30 -22.45 -21.65 28.68
N PHE A 31 -21.98 -21.63 27.43
CA PHE A 31 -20.91 -20.76 26.99
C PHE A 31 -21.51 -19.74 26.00
N GLU A 32 -21.63 -18.50 26.41
CA GLU A 32 -22.29 -17.45 25.66
C GLU A 32 -21.33 -16.31 25.31
N MET A 33 -21.40 -15.81 24.08
CA MET A 33 -20.61 -14.66 23.62
C MET A 33 -21.52 -13.51 23.24
N VAL A 34 -21.23 -12.32 23.79
CA VAL A 34 -22.02 -11.11 23.67
C VAL A 34 -21.22 -10.01 22.98
N GLY A 35 -21.89 -9.16 22.20
CA GLY A 35 -21.32 -8.05 21.46
C GLY A 35 -21.77 -8.06 20.00
N PHE A 36 -21.25 -7.11 19.20
CA PHE A 36 -21.52 -7.08 17.75
C PHE A 36 -20.54 -8.01 17.03
N LEU A 37 -20.87 -9.31 16.98
CA LEU A 37 -19.99 -10.39 16.54
C LEU A 37 -20.38 -10.90 15.14
N SER A 38 -19.40 -11.13 14.28
CA SER A 38 -19.58 -11.93 13.04
C SER A 38 -19.80 -13.42 13.37
N ALA A 39 -20.19 -14.21 12.38
CA ALA A 39 -20.36 -15.66 12.53
C ALA A 39 -19.04 -16.32 12.98
N GLU A 40 -17.92 -15.95 12.37
CA GLU A 40 -16.58 -16.48 12.66
C GLU A 40 -16.17 -16.27 14.12
N VAL A 41 -16.49 -15.09 14.69
CA VAL A 41 -16.21 -14.79 16.11
C VAL A 41 -17.14 -15.56 17.04
N ARG A 42 -18.39 -15.81 16.64
CA ARG A 42 -19.30 -16.68 17.44
C ARG A 42 -18.85 -18.13 17.46
N GLU A 43 -18.27 -18.60 16.37
CA GLU A 43 -17.69 -19.95 16.27
C GLU A 43 -16.43 -20.12 17.14
N ALA A 44 -15.74 -19.03 17.51
CA ALA A 44 -14.62 -19.05 18.46
C ALA A 44 -14.99 -19.82 19.76
N ARG A 45 -16.25 -19.75 20.18
CA ARG A 45 -16.76 -20.50 21.31
C ARG A 45 -16.44 -22.01 21.23
N GLU A 46 -16.74 -22.62 20.10
CA GLU A 46 -16.52 -24.06 19.92
C GLU A 46 -15.04 -24.40 19.73
N ARG A 47 -14.28 -23.52 19.03
CA ARG A 47 -12.82 -23.70 18.87
C ARG A 47 -12.12 -23.63 20.22
N VAL A 48 -12.37 -22.59 21.00
CA VAL A 48 -11.75 -22.39 22.33
C VAL A 48 -12.14 -23.51 23.28
N ARG A 49 -13.43 -23.90 23.35
CA ARG A 49 -13.90 -25.01 24.21
C ARG A 49 -13.20 -26.31 23.88
N THR A 50 -13.07 -26.62 22.59
CA THR A 50 -12.43 -27.86 22.14
C THR A 50 -10.93 -27.82 22.38
N ALA A 51 -10.26 -26.73 22.12
CA ALA A 51 -8.83 -26.54 22.35
C ALA A 51 -8.48 -26.69 23.85
N LEU A 52 -9.22 -26.00 24.73
CA LEU A 52 -9.03 -26.12 26.18
C LEU A 52 -9.19 -27.56 26.65
N LYS A 53 -10.24 -28.24 26.19
CA LYS A 53 -10.46 -29.68 26.53
C LYS A 53 -9.31 -30.56 26.07
N ASN A 54 -8.81 -30.39 24.87
CA ASN A 54 -7.71 -31.15 24.29
C ASN A 54 -6.37 -30.88 25.00
N CYS A 55 -6.18 -29.66 25.52
CA CYS A 55 -5.04 -29.30 26.39
C CYS A 55 -5.22 -29.77 27.87
N GLY A 56 -6.26 -30.53 28.21
CA GLY A 56 -6.48 -31.04 29.55
C GLY A 56 -7.30 -30.14 30.49
N TYR A 57 -7.70 -28.95 30.01
CA TYR A 57 -8.48 -28.00 30.82
C TYR A 57 -9.98 -28.15 30.53
N ARG A 58 -10.69 -28.82 31.45
CA ARG A 58 -12.15 -28.94 31.31
C ARG A 58 -12.86 -27.72 31.87
N LEU A 59 -13.77 -27.17 31.08
CA LEU A 59 -14.63 -26.06 31.52
C LEU A 59 -15.56 -26.58 32.63
N PRO A 60 -15.75 -25.82 33.72
CA PRO A 60 -16.65 -26.18 34.79
C PRO A 60 -18.10 -26.20 34.29
N PRO A 61 -19.02 -27.00 34.93
CA PRO A 61 -20.43 -26.98 34.60
C PRO A 61 -21.11 -25.73 35.15
N LYS A 62 -20.65 -24.54 34.71
CA LYS A 62 -21.10 -23.19 35.12
C LYS A 62 -21.49 -22.39 33.91
N ARG A 63 -22.13 -21.25 34.13
CA ARG A 63 -22.39 -20.27 33.07
C ARG A 63 -21.12 -19.46 32.80
N ILE A 64 -20.67 -19.47 31.56
CA ILE A 64 -19.54 -18.67 31.06
C ILE A 64 -20.09 -17.64 30.10
N THR A 65 -19.90 -16.37 30.42
CA THR A 65 -20.30 -15.26 29.56
C THR A 65 -19.07 -14.48 29.13
N ILE A 66 -18.89 -14.32 27.82
CA ILE A 66 -17.81 -13.52 27.23
C ILE A 66 -18.41 -12.30 26.57
N ASN A 67 -17.98 -11.12 26.99
CA ASN A 67 -18.36 -9.85 26.36
C ASN A 67 -17.16 -9.24 25.61
N LEU A 68 -17.33 -8.90 24.33
CA LEU A 68 -16.34 -8.19 23.52
C LEU A 68 -16.74 -6.71 23.40
N SER A 69 -16.14 -5.87 24.22
CA SER A 69 -16.40 -4.43 24.34
C SER A 69 -15.44 -3.62 23.44
N PRO A 70 -15.87 -2.49 22.82
CA PRO A 70 -17.20 -1.89 22.88
C PRO A 70 -18.21 -2.51 21.90
N ALA A 71 -19.49 -2.53 22.27
CA ALA A 71 -20.55 -3.21 21.51
C ALA A 71 -20.83 -2.61 20.13
N TYR A 72 -20.52 -1.34 19.89
CA TYR A 72 -20.77 -0.68 18.59
C TYR A 72 -19.73 -1.06 17.52
N VAL A 73 -18.58 -1.63 17.89
CA VAL A 73 -17.56 -2.11 16.94
C VAL A 73 -17.90 -3.53 16.54
N ARG A 74 -18.06 -3.79 15.23
CA ARG A 74 -18.22 -5.13 14.71
C ARG A 74 -16.89 -5.90 14.83
N LYS A 75 -16.92 -7.06 15.47
CA LYS A 75 -15.77 -7.98 15.59
C LYS A 75 -15.88 -9.03 14.49
N SER A 76 -14.77 -9.23 13.76
CA SER A 76 -14.65 -10.21 12.67
C SER A 76 -13.27 -10.87 12.70
N GLY A 77 -13.18 -12.07 12.13
CA GLY A 77 -11.95 -12.84 12.08
C GLY A 77 -11.73 -13.73 13.30
N SER A 78 -10.64 -14.49 13.27
CA SER A 78 -10.29 -15.52 14.26
C SER A 78 -9.27 -15.06 15.32
N SER A 79 -8.79 -13.80 15.23
CA SER A 79 -7.77 -13.25 16.14
C SER A 79 -8.18 -13.16 17.60
N PHE A 80 -9.47 -13.35 17.89
CA PHE A 80 -10.05 -13.31 19.24
C PHE A 80 -9.97 -14.64 19.98
N ASP A 81 -9.63 -15.75 19.32
CA ASP A 81 -9.65 -17.08 19.95
C ASP A 81 -8.70 -17.16 21.14
N LEU A 82 -7.45 -16.72 20.98
CA LEU A 82 -6.46 -16.72 22.06
C LEU A 82 -6.85 -15.79 23.22
N PRO A 83 -7.20 -14.49 22.99
CA PRO A 83 -7.65 -13.63 24.09
C PRO A 83 -8.89 -14.16 24.82
N VAL A 84 -9.83 -14.81 24.12
CA VAL A 84 -11.01 -15.44 24.75
C VAL A 84 -10.57 -16.64 25.60
N ALA A 85 -9.66 -17.51 25.11
CA ALA A 85 -9.15 -18.64 25.87
C ALA A 85 -8.43 -18.17 27.15
N VAL A 86 -7.56 -17.17 27.05
CA VAL A 86 -6.84 -16.58 28.18
C VAL A 86 -7.80 -15.95 29.20
N ALA A 87 -8.81 -15.21 28.71
CA ALA A 87 -9.82 -14.60 29.59
C ALA A 87 -10.60 -15.67 30.39
N VAL A 88 -11.02 -16.76 29.74
CA VAL A 88 -11.70 -17.87 30.42
C VAL A 88 -10.79 -18.52 31.47
N LEU A 89 -9.54 -18.82 31.11
CA LEU A 89 -8.56 -19.41 32.03
C LEU A 89 -8.28 -18.51 33.23
N ALA A 90 -8.17 -17.22 33.04
CA ALA A 90 -7.99 -16.25 34.11
C ALA A 90 -9.24 -16.13 35.00
N ALA A 91 -10.44 -16.16 34.40
CA ALA A 91 -11.68 -16.19 35.17
C ALA A 91 -11.82 -17.47 36.00
N MET A 92 -11.26 -18.60 35.54
CA MET A 92 -11.20 -19.87 36.29
C MET A 92 -10.10 -19.89 37.36
N GLY A 93 -9.23 -18.88 37.42
CA GLY A 93 -8.10 -18.81 38.34
C GLY A 93 -6.91 -19.72 37.97
N ILE A 94 -6.84 -20.17 36.71
CA ILE A 94 -5.73 -20.96 36.17
C ILE A 94 -4.56 -20.08 35.76
N ILE A 95 -4.86 -18.86 35.28
CA ILE A 95 -3.89 -17.80 34.92
C ILE A 95 -4.04 -16.64 35.92
N PRO A 96 -2.93 -16.10 36.48
CA PRO A 96 -2.96 -14.92 37.34
C PRO A 96 -3.45 -13.68 36.60
N LYS A 97 -4.46 -12.98 37.16
CA LYS A 97 -5.11 -11.83 36.50
C LYS A 97 -4.23 -10.58 36.42
N ASP A 98 -3.41 -10.36 37.41
CA ASP A 98 -2.46 -9.26 37.53
C ASP A 98 -1.46 -9.24 36.39
N ARG A 99 -1.15 -10.37 35.80
CA ARG A 99 -0.23 -10.50 34.64
C ARG A 99 -0.87 -10.12 33.30
N LEU A 100 -2.17 -9.93 33.26
CA LEU A 100 -2.91 -9.55 32.06
C LEU A 100 -3.05 -8.01 31.91
N GLU A 101 -2.73 -7.28 32.97
CA GLU A 101 -2.71 -5.83 32.92
C GLU A 101 -1.61 -5.36 31.97
N GLN A 102 -1.91 -4.34 31.16
CA GLN A 102 -0.98 -3.77 30.17
C GLN A 102 -0.40 -4.78 29.14
N LEU A 103 -1.04 -5.95 28.97
CA LEU A 103 -0.68 -6.95 27.96
C LEU A 103 -1.78 -7.05 26.88
N LEU A 104 -1.41 -6.84 25.63
CA LEU A 104 -2.30 -7.05 24.49
C LEU A 104 -2.07 -8.46 23.91
N ILE A 105 -3.14 -9.24 23.72
CA ILE A 105 -3.08 -10.62 23.27
C ILE A 105 -3.84 -10.77 21.97
N VAL A 106 -3.25 -11.44 20.97
CA VAL A 106 -3.90 -11.79 19.70
C VAL A 106 -3.43 -13.17 19.21
N GLY A 107 -4.32 -13.91 18.55
CA GLY A 107 -3.99 -15.20 17.94
C GLY A 107 -5.24 -16.02 17.62
N GLU A 108 -5.17 -16.84 16.59
CA GLU A 108 -6.15 -17.88 16.31
C GLU A 108 -5.76 -19.17 17.05
N VAL A 109 -6.71 -19.92 17.58
CA VAL A 109 -6.45 -21.18 18.28
C VAL A 109 -7.02 -22.35 17.49
N GLY A 110 -6.14 -23.28 17.12
CA GLY A 110 -6.52 -24.55 16.52
C GLY A 110 -7.18 -25.48 17.54
N LEU A 111 -7.96 -26.46 17.08
CA LEU A 111 -8.62 -27.44 17.96
C LEU A 111 -7.63 -28.32 18.77
N ASP A 112 -6.39 -28.42 18.30
CA ASP A 112 -5.26 -29.08 18.93
C ASP A 112 -4.50 -28.19 19.94
N GLY A 113 -4.95 -26.96 20.15
CA GLY A 113 -4.31 -25.99 21.04
C GLY A 113 -3.12 -25.25 20.42
N ARG A 114 -2.79 -25.46 19.14
CA ARG A 114 -1.77 -24.67 18.44
C ARG A 114 -2.28 -23.26 18.16
N ILE A 115 -1.40 -22.29 18.30
CA ILE A 115 -1.67 -20.89 17.99
C ILE A 115 -1.23 -20.64 16.56
N LYS A 116 -2.16 -20.17 15.74
CA LYS A 116 -1.97 -19.90 14.32
C LYS A 116 -1.76 -18.42 14.04
N PRO A 117 -1.02 -18.09 12.97
CA PRO A 117 -0.80 -16.71 12.57
C PRO A 117 -2.10 -16.00 12.18
N ILE A 118 -2.10 -14.69 12.37
CA ILE A 118 -3.20 -13.82 12.00
C ILE A 118 -2.72 -12.72 11.03
N HIS A 119 -3.64 -12.12 10.29
CA HIS A 119 -3.35 -10.98 9.43
C HIS A 119 -3.45 -9.66 10.21
N GLY A 120 -2.59 -8.68 9.86
CA GLY A 120 -2.67 -7.34 10.43
C GLY A 120 -2.08 -7.23 11.84
N VAL A 121 -1.09 -8.04 12.18
CA VAL A 121 -0.40 -7.94 13.48
C VAL A 121 0.33 -6.61 13.62
N LEU A 122 0.95 -6.10 12.55
CA LEU A 122 1.72 -4.86 12.61
C LEU A 122 0.89 -3.64 13.03
N PRO A 123 -0.30 -3.33 12.47
CA PRO A 123 -1.16 -2.27 13.00
C PRO A 123 -1.60 -2.51 14.44
N ILE A 124 -1.83 -3.75 14.85
CA ILE A 124 -2.24 -4.09 16.23
C ILE A 124 -1.12 -3.76 17.21
N VAL A 125 0.10 -4.23 16.97
CA VAL A 125 1.26 -3.96 17.82
C VAL A 125 1.64 -2.48 17.81
N THR A 126 1.52 -1.80 16.65
CA THR A 126 1.72 -0.35 16.55
C THR A 126 0.76 0.41 17.48
N LYS A 127 -0.53 0.01 17.50
CA LYS A 127 -1.53 0.61 18.37
C LYS A 127 -1.25 0.36 19.84
N ALA A 128 -0.86 -0.86 20.20
CA ALA A 128 -0.47 -1.20 21.56
C ALA A 128 0.69 -0.35 22.09
N ALA A 129 1.72 -0.11 21.25
CA ALA A 129 2.84 0.75 21.56
C ALA A 129 2.40 2.22 21.74
N GLN A 130 1.49 2.72 20.88
CA GLN A 130 0.90 4.07 21.02
C GLN A 130 0.09 4.24 22.31
N GLU A 131 -0.61 3.20 22.75
CA GLU A 131 -1.37 3.18 24.00
C GLU A 131 -0.50 2.88 25.23
N ARG A 132 0.83 2.79 25.04
CA ARG A 132 1.82 2.54 26.10
C ARG A 132 1.58 1.25 26.85
N MET A 133 1.13 0.21 26.15
CA MET A 133 1.09 -1.14 26.70
C MET A 133 2.51 -1.66 26.94
N ASP A 134 2.71 -2.46 28.00
CA ASP A 134 4.02 -3.01 28.34
C ASP A 134 4.48 -4.08 27.36
N ALA A 135 3.54 -4.91 26.91
CA ALA A 135 3.84 -6.02 26.02
C ALA A 135 2.69 -6.41 25.08
N CYS A 136 3.05 -7.11 24.00
CA CYS A 136 2.11 -7.84 23.14
C CYS A 136 2.47 -9.32 23.09
N MET A 137 1.44 -10.19 23.18
CA MET A 137 1.53 -11.61 22.92
C MET A 137 0.96 -11.92 21.54
N VAL A 138 1.81 -12.52 20.68
CA VAL A 138 1.50 -12.78 19.27
C VAL A 138 1.90 -14.20 18.89
N PRO A 139 1.32 -14.81 17.85
CA PRO A 139 1.82 -16.06 17.30
C PRO A 139 3.30 -15.95 16.89
N VAL A 140 4.12 -16.98 17.10
CA VAL A 140 5.56 -16.95 16.74
C VAL A 140 5.77 -16.64 15.26
N GLU A 141 4.91 -17.14 14.37
CA GLU A 141 4.99 -16.87 12.93
C GLU A 141 4.80 -15.38 12.58
N ASN A 142 4.12 -14.60 13.44
CA ASN A 142 3.97 -13.16 13.31
C ASN A 142 5.05 -12.36 14.06
N ALA A 143 5.91 -12.99 14.83
CA ALA A 143 6.82 -12.30 15.73
C ALA A 143 7.84 -11.41 14.99
N LYS A 144 8.34 -11.84 13.83
CA LYS A 144 9.25 -11.04 12.99
C LYS A 144 8.57 -9.75 12.50
N GLU A 145 7.33 -9.84 12.08
CA GLU A 145 6.52 -8.69 11.68
C GLU A 145 6.26 -7.76 12.88
N ALA A 146 5.89 -8.32 14.03
CA ALA A 146 5.64 -7.56 15.25
C ALA A 146 6.90 -6.84 15.77
N ALA A 147 8.08 -7.46 15.63
CA ALA A 147 9.37 -6.91 16.08
C ALA A 147 9.80 -5.62 15.36
N LEU A 148 9.15 -5.29 14.22
CA LEU A 148 9.35 -4.00 13.55
C LEU A 148 8.88 -2.80 14.37
N VAL A 149 8.00 -3.02 15.37
CA VAL A 149 7.51 -1.95 16.24
C VAL A 149 8.46 -1.78 17.43
N LYS A 150 9.07 -0.59 17.53
CA LYS A 150 9.95 -0.23 18.64
C LYS A 150 9.14 0.17 19.88
N GLY A 151 9.72 -0.04 21.07
CA GLY A 151 9.16 0.50 22.33
C GLY A 151 8.16 -0.39 23.06
N ILE A 152 7.91 -1.61 22.60
CA ILE A 152 7.05 -2.60 23.26
C ILE A 152 7.76 -3.95 23.37
N ARG A 153 7.51 -4.71 24.45
CA ARG A 153 7.99 -6.09 24.56
C ARG A 153 7.07 -7.02 23.80
N LEU A 154 7.62 -8.11 23.26
CA LEU A 154 6.89 -9.07 22.45
C LEU A 154 7.06 -10.47 23.05
N PHE A 155 5.97 -11.18 23.19
CA PHE A 155 5.94 -12.59 23.57
C PHE A 155 5.41 -13.40 22.39
N GLY A 156 6.27 -14.25 21.82
CA GLY A 156 5.87 -15.19 20.78
C GLY A 156 5.43 -16.51 21.38
N VAL A 157 4.29 -17.03 20.95
CA VAL A 157 3.67 -18.25 21.48
C VAL A 157 3.24 -19.19 20.37
N ASN A 158 3.47 -20.49 20.55
CA ASN A 158 3.09 -21.55 19.59
C ASN A 158 1.87 -22.35 20.03
N THR A 159 1.70 -22.53 21.35
CA THR A 159 0.65 -23.38 21.89
C THR A 159 -0.03 -22.75 23.11
N LEU A 160 -1.28 -23.12 23.32
CA LEU A 160 -2.04 -22.72 24.51
C LEU A 160 -1.40 -23.24 25.81
N GLU A 161 -0.74 -24.36 25.74
CA GLU A 161 0.00 -24.94 26.88
C GLU A 161 1.20 -24.06 27.27
N GLU A 162 1.98 -23.57 26.27
CA GLU A 162 3.06 -22.59 26.52
C GLU A 162 2.54 -21.32 27.17
N VAL A 163 1.38 -20.81 26.73
CA VAL A 163 0.75 -19.63 27.32
C VAL A 163 0.43 -19.87 28.79
N ILE A 164 -0.17 -21.00 29.14
CA ILE A 164 -0.54 -21.31 30.51
C ILE A 164 0.71 -21.49 31.39
N LYS A 165 1.69 -22.28 30.93
CA LYS A 165 2.96 -22.47 31.64
C LYS A 165 3.74 -21.17 31.85
N GLY A 166 3.77 -20.30 30.83
CA GLY A 166 4.45 -19.02 30.91
C GLY A 166 3.82 -18.08 31.94
N PHE A 167 2.49 -18.02 32.01
CA PHE A 167 1.81 -17.22 33.04
C PHE A 167 1.98 -17.77 34.46
N ASN A 168 2.20 -19.08 34.61
CA ASN A 168 2.43 -19.71 35.89
C ASN A 168 3.92 -19.81 36.28
N ASP A 169 4.83 -19.14 35.58
CA ASP A 169 6.30 -19.16 35.77
C ASP A 169 6.96 -20.53 35.61
N GLU A 170 6.30 -21.47 34.97
CA GLU A 170 6.91 -22.77 34.66
C GLU A 170 7.92 -22.69 33.53
N ILE A 171 7.69 -21.76 32.58
CA ILE A 171 8.60 -21.42 31.46
C ILE A 171 8.69 -19.92 31.28
N LYS A 172 9.77 -19.45 30.67
CA LYS A 172 9.87 -18.05 30.18
C LYS A 172 9.25 -17.96 28.81
N PHE A 173 8.46 -16.89 28.56
CA PHE A 173 7.99 -16.57 27.22
C PHE A 173 9.18 -16.31 26.29
N TRP A 174 9.09 -16.84 25.08
CA TRP A 174 10.07 -16.51 24.06
C TRP A 174 9.87 -15.08 23.59
N GLU A 175 10.95 -14.31 23.65
CA GLU A 175 11.00 -12.95 23.13
C GLU A 175 11.83 -12.96 21.84
N PRO A 176 11.29 -12.43 20.72
CA PRO A 176 12.06 -12.32 19.49
C PRO A 176 13.24 -11.39 19.70
N GLU A 177 14.40 -11.75 19.15
CA GLU A 177 15.54 -10.84 19.09
C GLU A 177 15.11 -9.56 18.33
N LYS A 178 15.44 -8.41 18.89
CA LYS A 178 15.21 -7.12 18.23
C LYS A 178 16.20 -7.03 17.08
N GLU A 179 15.82 -7.52 15.91
CA GLU A 179 16.58 -7.25 14.70
C GLU A 179 16.57 -5.72 14.49
N GLU A 180 17.75 -5.14 14.32
CA GLU A 180 17.87 -3.73 13.94
C GLU A 180 17.20 -3.56 12.58
N ILE A 181 16.09 -2.83 12.55
CA ILE A 181 15.38 -2.47 11.33
C ILE A 181 16.38 -1.74 10.42
N GLY A 182 16.72 -2.33 9.29
CA GLY A 182 17.67 -1.76 8.32
C GLY A 182 18.99 -2.51 8.15
N HIS A 183 19.37 -3.44 9.02
CA HIS A 183 20.57 -4.27 8.88
C HIS A 183 20.29 -5.71 8.43
N GLU A 184 19.07 -6.05 8.03
CA GLU A 184 18.99 -7.22 7.18
C GLU A 184 19.98 -7.04 6.04
N LYS A 185 21.07 -7.83 6.12
CA LYS A 185 22.04 -8.07 5.05
C LYS A 185 21.31 -7.88 3.74
N LYS A 186 21.74 -6.90 2.93
CA LYS A 186 21.28 -6.65 1.55
C LYS A 186 20.63 -7.91 1.03
N VAL A 187 19.33 -8.07 1.33
CA VAL A 187 18.51 -9.12 0.72
C VAL A 187 18.83 -8.93 -0.75
N LYS A 188 19.39 -9.95 -1.40
CA LYS A 188 19.75 -9.86 -2.82
C LYS A 188 18.56 -9.23 -3.47
N ARG A 189 18.66 -7.93 -3.81
CA ARG A 189 17.59 -7.21 -4.49
C ARG A 189 17.20 -8.13 -5.63
N LYS A 190 15.94 -8.50 -5.73
CA LYS A 190 15.47 -9.12 -6.96
C LYS A 190 16.07 -8.28 -8.06
N GLU A 191 16.77 -8.87 -9.00
CA GLU A 191 17.39 -8.16 -10.10
C GLU A 191 16.31 -7.31 -10.76
N VAL A 192 16.26 -6.03 -10.36
CA VAL A 192 15.34 -5.07 -10.99
C VAL A 192 15.99 -4.82 -12.35
N PRO A 193 15.28 -5.07 -13.45
CA PRO A 193 15.82 -4.85 -14.77
C PRO A 193 16.36 -3.42 -14.90
N ASP A 194 17.51 -3.25 -15.53
CA ASP A 194 18.20 -1.96 -15.62
C ASP A 194 17.79 -1.16 -16.87
N PHE A 195 17.78 0.17 -16.77
CA PHE A 195 17.49 1.06 -17.91
C PHE A 195 18.54 0.96 -19.02
N SER A 196 19.77 0.51 -18.72
CA SER A 196 20.81 0.25 -19.72
C SER A 196 20.41 -0.85 -20.72
N GLU A 197 19.49 -1.75 -20.36
CA GLU A 197 18.98 -2.78 -21.26
C GLU A 197 18.00 -2.26 -22.32
N ILE A 198 17.58 -0.97 -22.24
CA ILE A 198 16.66 -0.37 -23.19
C ILE A 198 17.46 0.31 -24.30
N ASN A 199 17.39 -0.22 -25.50
CA ASN A 199 18.00 0.37 -26.68
C ASN A 199 17.11 1.49 -27.24
N GLY A 200 17.71 2.63 -27.58
CA GLY A 200 16.96 3.79 -28.10
C GLY A 200 15.99 4.42 -27.10
N GLN A 201 14.83 4.87 -27.56
CA GLN A 201 13.72 5.39 -26.73
C GLN A 201 14.11 6.57 -25.83
N GLN A 202 15.02 7.43 -26.23
CA GLN A 202 15.56 8.52 -25.41
C GLN A 202 14.46 9.45 -24.85
N PHE A 203 13.45 9.79 -25.66
CA PHE A 203 12.32 10.62 -25.23
C PHE A 203 11.50 9.94 -24.12
N VAL A 204 11.31 8.62 -24.23
CA VAL A 204 10.55 7.88 -23.22
C VAL A 204 11.35 7.71 -21.93
N LYS A 205 12.68 7.45 -22.04
CA LYS A 205 13.58 7.44 -20.88
C LYS A 205 13.54 8.78 -20.16
N ARG A 206 13.65 9.89 -20.88
CA ARG A 206 13.56 11.25 -20.35
C ARG A 206 12.20 11.53 -19.70
N ALA A 207 11.10 11.12 -20.33
CA ALA A 207 9.76 11.23 -19.76
C ALA A 207 9.61 10.44 -18.47
N CYS A 208 10.18 9.22 -18.39
CA CYS A 208 10.21 8.43 -17.16
C CYS A 208 11.02 9.12 -16.05
N GLU A 209 12.18 9.68 -16.38
CA GLU A 209 13.02 10.42 -15.44
C GLU A 209 12.30 11.64 -14.86
N ILE A 210 11.64 12.46 -15.72
CA ILE A 210 10.84 13.60 -15.29
C ILE A 210 9.66 13.14 -14.42
N ALA A 211 8.94 12.11 -14.88
CA ALA A 211 7.78 11.58 -14.18
C ALA A 211 8.14 11.10 -12.76
N VAL A 212 9.23 10.36 -12.64
CA VAL A 212 9.72 9.88 -11.34
C VAL A 212 10.19 11.04 -10.47
N SER A 213 10.96 12.00 -11.02
CA SER A 213 11.51 13.13 -10.26
C SER A 213 10.44 13.99 -9.62
N GLY A 214 9.29 14.19 -10.28
CA GLY A 214 8.17 14.97 -9.76
C GLY A 214 7.00 14.14 -9.21
N ARG A 215 7.07 12.81 -9.25
CA ARG A 215 5.93 11.91 -8.96
C ARG A 215 4.73 12.21 -9.86
N HIS A 216 4.98 12.47 -11.15
CA HIS A 216 3.96 12.72 -12.16
C HIS A 216 3.38 11.41 -12.71
N ASN A 217 2.09 11.40 -13.02
CA ASN A 217 1.45 10.29 -13.70
C ASN A 217 1.84 10.26 -15.18
N LEU A 218 2.18 9.08 -15.70
CA LEU A 218 2.74 8.88 -17.03
C LEU A 218 1.85 7.98 -17.89
N LEU A 219 1.58 8.39 -19.13
CA LEU A 219 0.93 7.56 -20.14
C LEU A 219 1.88 7.37 -21.35
N MET A 220 2.16 6.12 -21.69
CA MET A 220 2.92 5.73 -22.86
C MET A 220 1.96 5.26 -23.96
N ILE A 221 2.00 5.89 -25.14
CA ILE A 221 1.17 5.52 -26.28
C ILE A 221 2.09 5.07 -27.43
N GLY A 222 1.81 3.93 -28.03
CA GLY A 222 2.57 3.48 -29.20
C GLY A 222 2.24 2.06 -29.65
N PRO A 223 2.82 1.62 -30.76
CA PRO A 223 2.49 0.34 -31.37
C PRO A 223 2.83 -0.86 -30.48
N PRO A 224 2.22 -2.02 -30.71
CA PRO A 224 2.62 -3.25 -30.04
C PRO A 224 4.11 -3.55 -30.34
N GLY A 225 4.81 -4.10 -29.33
CA GLY A 225 6.24 -4.38 -29.43
C GLY A 225 7.17 -3.15 -29.30
N ALA A 226 6.67 -1.96 -28.98
CA ALA A 226 7.50 -0.77 -28.74
C ALA A 226 8.23 -0.77 -27.38
N GLY A 227 8.11 -1.82 -26.57
CA GLY A 227 8.82 -1.95 -25.29
C GLY A 227 8.17 -1.24 -24.10
N LYS A 228 6.92 -0.78 -24.20
CA LYS A 228 6.21 -0.03 -23.14
C LYS A 228 6.24 -0.74 -21.77
N THR A 229 5.86 -2.02 -21.75
CA THR A 229 5.86 -2.87 -20.54
C THR A 229 7.28 -3.08 -20.00
N MET A 230 8.25 -3.23 -20.90
CA MET A 230 9.67 -3.38 -20.57
C MET A 230 10.21 -2.12 -19.87
N ILE A 231 9.86 -0.94 -20.38
CA ILE A 231 10.21 0.35 -19.77
C ILE A 231 9.56 0.50 -18.39
N ALA A 232 8.25 0.26 -18.30
CA ALA A 232 7.50 0.40 -17.05
C ALA A 232 8.09 -0.46 -15.90
N ARG A 233 8.49 -1.69 -16.19
CA ARG A 233 9.11 -2.59 -15.20
C ARG A 233 10.47 -2.12 -14.68
N ARG A 234 11.12 -1.16 -15.34
CA ARG A 234 12.40 -0.58 -14.92
C ARG A 234 12.26 0.69 -14.10
N ILE A 235 11.07 1.32 -14.12
CA ILE A 235 10.79 2.52 -13.33
C ILE A 235 11.11 2.35 -11.83
N PRO A 236 10.80 1.21 -11.16
CA PRO A 236 11.24 1.02 -9.78
C PRO A 236 12.75 1.15 -9.57
N GLY A 237 13.54 0.82 -10.60
CA GLY A 237 15.00 0.94 -10.58
C GLY A 237 15.53 2.37 -10.45
N ILE A 238 14.76 3.37 -10.87
CA ILE A 238 15.14 4.79 -10.81
C ILE A 238 14.43 5.57 -9.70
N LEU A 239 13.48 4.95 -8.97
CA LEU A 239 12.86 5.54 -7.80
C LEU A 239 13.86 5.61 -6.62
N PRO A 240 13.82 6.65 -5.78
CA PRO A 240 14.59 6.70 -4.55
C PRO A 240 14.13 5.62 -3.57
N GLU A 241 15.01 5.26 -2.65
CA GLU A 241 14.65 4.34 -1.57
C GLU A 241 13.52 4.91 -0.71
N MET A 242 12.74 4.03 -0.08
CA MET A 242 11.72 4.47 0.87
C MET A 242 12.38 4.92 2.17
N THR A 243 11.78 5.92 2.82
CA THR A 243 12.11 6.20 4.22
C THR A 243 11.58 5.08 5.12
N GLU A 244 12.09 4.98 6.36
CA GLU A 244 11.56 4.00 7.33
C GLU A 244 10.04 4.18 7.54
N GLU A 245 9.56 5.42 7.56
CA GLU A 245 8.13 5.74 7.72
C GLU A 245 7.31 5.25 6.52
N GLU A 246 7.75 5.55 5.28
CA GLU A 246 7.11 5.07 4.06
C GLU A 246 7.07 3.54 4.00
N ALA A 247 8.19 2.90 4.36
CA ALA A 247 8.31 1.44 4.36
C ALA A 247 7.40 0.81 5.43
N LEU A 248 7.25 1.44 6.60
CA LEU A 248 6.32 1.00 7.65
C LEU A 248 4.85 1.10 7.18
N GLU A 249 4.47 2.21 6.53
CA GLU A 249 3.12 2.37 5.98
C GLU A 249 2.79 1.29 4.94
N VAL A 250 3.71 1.04 4.01
CA VAL A 250 3.57 -0.03 3.02
C VAL A 250 3.47 -1.40 3.71
N THR A 251 4.35 -1.67 4.68
CA THR A 251 4.35 -2.94 5.40
C THR A 251 3.03 -3.19 6.14
N LYS A 252 2.42 -2.15 6.75
CA LYS A 252 1.09 -2.27 7.36
C LYS A 252 0.00 -2.68 6.37
N ILE A 253 0.01 -2.13 5.16
CA ILE A 253 -0.96 -2.50 4.11
C ILE A 253 -0.79 -3.99 3.74
N TYR A 254 0.46 -4.43 3.56
CA TYR A 254 0.77 -5.82 3.22
C TYR A 254 0.46 -6.79 4.37
N SER A 255 0.68 -6.36 5.63
CA SER A 255 0.29 -7.06 6.84
C SER A 255 -1.23 -7.33 6.87
N VAL A 256 -2.04 -6.29 6.72
CA VAL A 256 -3.50 -6.39 6.69
C VAL A 256 -3.98 -7.31 5.57
N ARG A 257 -3.30 -7.32 4.44
CA ARG A 257 -3.64 -8.19 3.30
C ARG A 257 -3.16 -9.63 3.47
N GLY A 258 -2.32 -9.92 4.48
CA GLY A 258 -1.72 -11.23 4.68
C GLY A 258 -0.70 -11.60 3.59
N LEU A 259 0.02 -10.60 3.07
CA LEU A 259 1.02 -10.77 2.01
C LEU A 259 2.46 -10.75 2.52
N LEU A 260 2.65 -10.60 3.83
CA LEU A 260 3.95 -10.77 4.47
C LEU A 260 4.23 -12.24 4.71
N THR A 261 5.51 -12.60 4.63
CA THR A 261 6.00 -13.96 4.92
C THR A 261 7.16 -13.84 5.90
N GLU A 262 7.53 -14.92 6.57
CA GLU A 262 8.70 -14.91 7.45
C GLU A 262 10.00 -14.44 6.77
N SER A 263 10.18 -14.75 5.49
CA SER A 263 11.33 -14.31 4.69
C SER A 263 11.19 -12.88 4.16
N LYS A 264 10.00 -12.28 4.25
CA LYS A 264 9.69 -10.93 3.80
C LYS A 264 8.72 -10.26 4.77
N ALA A 265 9.18 -10.05 6.01
CA ALA A 265 8.42 -9.37 7.04
C ALA A 265 8.43 -7.83 6.88
N TRP A 266 9.38 -7.30 6.12
CA TRP A 266 9.58 -5.86 5.87
C TRP A 266 9.55 -5.53 4.37
N MET A 267 8.82 -4.48 4.01
CA MET A 267 8.74 -3.98 2.63
C MET A 267 9.75 -2.85 2.41
N ALA A 268 11.02 -3.22 2.16
CA ALA A 268 12.10 -2.27 1.90
C ALA A 268 12.04 -1.64 0.50
N GLU A 269 11.44 -2.34 -0.48
CA GLU A 269 11.37 -1.91 -1.87
C GLU A 269 10.02 -1.27 -2.19
N ARG A 270 10.04 -0.21 -3.02
CA ARG A 270 8.80 0.41 -3.50
C ARG A 270 7.96 -0.59 -4.28
N PRO A 271 6.67 -0.73 -3.96
CA PRO A 271 5.79 -1.66 -4.67
C PRO A 271 5.67 -1.33 -6.16
N PHE A 272 5.70 -2.35 -6.99
CA PHE A 272 5.29 -2.28 -8.39
C PHE A 272 4.12 -3.23 -8.61
N ARG A 273 2.93 -2.67 -8.82
CA ARG A 273 1.70 -3.44 -9.02
C ARG A 273 1.27 -3.34 -10.47
N ASN A 274 1.05 -4.49 -11.08
CA ASN A 274 0.59 -4.59 -12.48
C ASN A 274 -0.61 -5.53 -12.55
N PRO A 275 -1.80 -5.06 -12.19
CA PRO A 275 -3.01 -5.85 -12.31
C PRO A 275 -3.38 -6.10 -13.78
N HIS A 276 -3.88 -7.28 -14.08
CA HIS A 276 -4.37 -7.61 -15.41
C HIS A 276 -5.63 -6.79 -15.73
N HIS A 277 -5.86 -6.43 -16.99
CA HIS A 277 -7.00 -5.61 -17.42
C HIS A 277 -8.39 -6.20 -17.12
N THR A 278 -8.46 -7.51 -16.84
CA THR A 278 -9.72 -8.18 -16.40
C THR A 278 -10.03 -8.02 -14.92
N ILE A 279 -9.19 -7.30 -14.16
CA ILE A 279 -9.41 -7.07 -12.74
C ILE A 279 -10.78 -6.44 -12.47
N THR A 280 -11.44 -6.91 -11.41
CA THR A 280 -12.71 -6.32 -10.99
C THR A 280 -12.52 -4.98 -10.28
N PRO A 281 -13.54 -4.09 -10.26
CA PRO A 281 -13.54 -2.87 -9.44
C PRO A 281 -13.11 -3.11 -7.99
N GLN A 282 -13.61 -4.19 -7.39
CA GLN A 282 -13.28 -4.57 -6.01
C GLN A 282 -11.82 -5.06 -5.87
N GLY A 283 -11.29 -5.79 -6.85
CA GLY A 283 -9.88 -6.19 -6.86
C GLY A 283 -8.96 -4.99 -6.92
N LEU A 284 -9.33 -3.96 -7.69
CA LEU A 284 -8.54 -2.75 -7.87
C LEU A 284 -8.60 -1.84 -6.63
N ALA A 285 -9.78 -1.48 -6.15
CA ALA A 285 -9.97 -0.56 -5.02
C ALA A 285 -9.88 -1.23 -3.66
N GLY A 286 -10.16 -2.50 -3.60
CA GLY A 286 -10.37 -3.22 -2.35
C GLY A 286 -11.85 -3.47 -2.08
N GLY A 287 -12.14 -4.31 -1.11
CA GLY A 287 -13.50 -4.70 -0.77
C GLY A 287 -13.54 -6.06 -0.09
N GLY A 288 -14.67 -6.72 -0.23
CA GLY A 288 -14.96 -7.99 0.43
C GLY A 288 -15.97 -7.80 1.56
N MET A 289 -16.32 -8.89 2.22
CA MET A 289 -17.22 -8.91 3.37
C MET A 289 -16.57 -8.20 4.58
N VAL A 290 -15.29 -8.45 4.81
CA VAL A 290 -14.40 -7.63 5.60
C VAL A 290 -13.54 -6.83 4.61
N PRO A 291 -13.73 -5.50 4.51
CA PRO A 291 -13.02 -4.71 3.53
C PRO A 291 -11.51 -4.76 3.73
N GLY A 292 -10.80 -5.22 2.71
CA GLY A 292 -9.34 -5.21 2.65
C GLY A 292 -8.80 -4.31 1.54
N PRO A 293 -7.51 -3.93 1.58
CA PRO A 293 -6.87 -3.10 0.57
C PRO A 293 -6.80 -3.81 -0.79
N GLY A 294 -7.05 -3.06 -1.89
CA GLY A 294 -6.90 -3.52 -3.27
C GLY A 294 -5.54 -3.17 -3.86
N GLU A 295 -5.37 -3.41 -5.18
CA GLU A 295 -4.13 -3.15 -5.91
C GLU A 295 -3.68 -1.69 -5.85
N ILE A 296 -4.64 -0.74 -5.80
CA ILE A 296 -4.37 0.70 -5.63
C ILE A 296 -3.60 0.96 -4.34
N SER A 297 -4.08 0.41 -3.21
CA SER A 297 -3.44 0.57 -1.91
C SER A 297 -2.16 -0.26 -1.78
N LEU A 298 -2.10 -1.43 -2.41
CA LEU A 298 -0.87 -2.24 -2.49
C LEU A 298 0.23 -1.55 -3.30
N ALA A 299 -0.10 -0.56 -4.15
CA ALA A 299 0.85 0.28 -4.87
C ALA A 299 1.31 1.52 -4.08
N HIS A 300 0.87 1.68 -2.83
CA HIS A 300 1.20 2.83 -1.98
C HIS A 300 2.71 3.08 -1.92
N HIS A 301 3.13 4.34 -2.06
CA HIS A 301 4.53 4.81 -2.21
C HIS A 301 5.31 4.16 -3.37
N GLY A 302 4.64 3.44 -4.24
CA GLY A 302 5.21 2.75 -5.39
C GLY A 302 4.60 3.17 -6.72
N VAL A 303 4.50 2.19 -7.62
CA VAL A 303 3.98 2.35 -8.99
C VAL A 303 2.78 1.42 -9.20
N LEU A 304 1.67 1.99 -9.66
CA LEU A 304 0.57 1.23 -10.23
C LEU A 304 0.71 1.28 -11.76
N PHE A 305 1.06 0.15 -12.35
CA PHE A 305 1.20 0.03 -13.80
C PHE A 305 -0.03 -0.61 -14.41
N LEU A 306 -0.69 0.11 -15.32
CA LEU A 306 -1.83 -0.38 -16.09
C LEU A 306 -1.43 -0.57 -17.55
N ASP A 307 -1.14 -1.81 -17.91
CA ASP A 307 -0.87 -2.16 -19.30
C ASP A 307 -2.19 -2.32 -20.07
N GLU A 308 -2.16 -2.03 -21.37
CA GLU A 308 -3.35 -2.10 -22.22
C GLU A 308 -4.54 -1.28 -21.65
N LEU A 309 -4.28 -0.04 -21.23
CA LEU A 309 -5.25 0.82 -20.50
C LEU A 309 -6.64 0.85 -21.14
N ALA A 310 -6.73 0.85 -22.48
CA ALA A 310 -8.00 0.89 -23.19
C ALA A 310 -8.77 -0.46 -23.18
N GLU A 311 -8.17 -1.54 -22.65
CA GLU A 311 -8.84 -2.84 -22.53
C GLU A 311 -9.48 -3.04 -21.15
N PHE A 312 -9.15 -2.20 -20.17
CA PHE A 312 -9.86 -2.19 -18.90
C PHE A 312 -11.33 -1.79 -19.05
N ARG A 313 -12.19 -2.36 -18.24
CA ARG A 313 -13.58 -1.92 -18.15
C ARG A 313 -13.63 -0.46 -17.66
N ARG A 314 -14.50 0.34 -18.28
CA ARG A 314 -14.66 1.76 -17.93
C ARG A 314 -14.93 1.98 -16.45
N GLU A 315 -15.82 1.16 -15.87
CA GLU A 315 -16.15 1.22 -14.43
C GLU A 315 -14.94 1.01 -13.53
N THR A 316 -14.02 0.11 -13.92
CA THR A 316 -12.78 -0.15 -13.20
C THR A 316 -11.83 1.04 -13.25
N LEU A 317 -11.74 1.71 -14.42
CA LEU A 317 -10.88 2.89 -14.57
C LEU A 317 -11.42 4.12 -13.81
N GLU A 318 -12.74 4.31 -13.77
CA GLU A 318 -13.36 5.44 -13.07
C GLU A 318 -13.06 5.45 -11.57
N ILE A 319 -12.83 4.28 -10.97
CA ILE A 319 -12.47 4.16 -9.54
C ILE A 319 -11.13 4.84 -9.22
N LEU A 320 -10.21 4.94 -10.17
CA LEU A 320 -8.90 5.58 -9.97
C LEU A 320 -9.00 7.09 -9.70
N ARG A 321 -10.09 7.73 -10.09
CA ARG A 321 -10.23 9.20 -10.06
C ARG A 321 -10.07 9.78 -8.66
N GLN A 322 -10.74 9.18 -7.67
CA GLN A 322 -10.67 9.65 -6.30
C GLN A 322 -9.29 9.36 -5.65
N PRO A 323 -8.74 8.14 -5.72
CA PRO A 323 -7.42 7.85 -5.18
C PRO A 323 -6.27 8.69 -5.77
N MET A 324 -6.36 9.07 -7.06
CA MET A 324 -5.38 9.94 -7.69
C MET A 324 -5.42 11.39 -7.17
N GLU A 325 -6.54 11.85 -6.63
CA GLU A 325 -6.68 13.20 -6.04
C GLU A 325 -6.51 13.22 -4.52
N GLU A 326 -7.15 12.28 -3.83
CA GLU A 326 -7.22 12.25 -2.36
C GLU A 326 -6.12 11.39 -1.72
N HIS A 327 -5.40 10.59 -2.51
CA HIS A 327 -4.36 9.67 -2.07
C HIS A 327 -4.82 8.64 -1.05
N CYS A 328 -6.12 8.36 -1.03
CA CYS A 328 -6.74 7.31 -0.23
C CYS A 328 -7.93 6.69 -0.98
N VAL A 329 -8.19 5.43 -0.68
CA VAL A 329 -9.39 4.71 -1.10
C VAL A 329 -10.35 4.70 0.08
N LYS A 330 -11.56 5.22 -0.11
CA LYS A 330 -12.63 5.23 0.91
C LYS A 330 -13.72 4.24 0.54
N LEU A 331 -13.97 3.28 1.42
CA LEU A 331 -15.00 2.26 1.25
C LEU A 331 -16.07 2.42 2.34
N ALA A 332 -17.26 2.87 1.96
CA ALA A 332 -18.41 2.91 2.85
C ALA A 332 -19.12 1.55 2.87
N ARG A 333 -19.39 1.01 4.05
CA ARG A 333 -20.12 -0.23 4.29
C ARG A 333 -21.06 -0.07 5.48
N LEU A 334 -22.05 -0.91 5.61
CA LEU A 334 -22.96 -0.91 6.78
C LEU A 334 -22.18 -1.08 8.10
N ALA A 335 -21.08 -1.79 8.10
CA ALA A 335 -20.22 -1.99 9.27
C ALA A 335 -19.28 -0.80 9.58
N GLY A 336 -19.30 0.26 8.76
CA GLY A 336 -18.50 1.48 8.94
C GLY A 336 -17.71 1.88 7.70
N ASN A 337 -17.00 2.97 7.83
CA ASN A 337 -16.12 3.50 6.80
C ASN A 337 -14.71 2.92 6.97
N TYR A 338 -14.10 2.55 5.86
CA TYR A 338 -12.73 2.04 5.79
C TYR A 338 -11.95 2.96 4.87
N GLU A 339 -10.75 3.32 5.30
CA GLU A 339 -9.84 4.15 4.54
C GLU A 339 -8.51 3.43 4.37
N PHE A 340 -8.01 3.38 3.13
CA PHE A 340 -6.74 2.76 2.79
C PHE A 340 -5.88 3.79 2.05
N PRO A 341 -4.65 4.07 2.51
CA PRO A 341 -3.76 4.99 1.83
C PRO A 341 -3.41 4.49 0.42
N SER A 342 -3.23 5.42 -0.49
CA SER A 342 -3.00 5.13 -1.91
C SER A 342 -2.20 6.23 -2.62
N ASP A 343 -1.09 6.68 -2.01
CA ASP A 343 -0.16 7.60 -2.67
C ASP A 343 0.75 6.82 -3.64
N PHE A 344 0.25 6.54 -4.83
CA PHE A 344 0.97 5.84 -5.90
C PHE A 344 1.26 6.78 -7.07
N MET A 345 2.24 6.41 -7.88
CA MET A 345 2.48 6.96 -9.20
C MET A 345 1.78 6.08 -10.24
N LEU A 346 0.84 6.66 -11.01
CA LEU A 346 0.22 5.93 -12.11
C LEU A 346 1.15 5.93 -13.32
N VAL A 347 1.48 4.74 -13.80
CA VAL A 347 2.09 4.53 -15.11
C VAL A 347 1.12 3.72 -15.96
N ALA A 348 0.78 4.21 -17.12
CA ALA A 348 -0.14 3.51 -18.00
C ALA A 348 0.47 3.33 -19.39
N ALA A 349 0.08 2.26 -20.07
CA ALA A 349 0.47 2.00 -21.44
C ALA A 349 -0.75 1.64 -22.28
N MET A 350 -0.81 2.14 -23.51
CA MET A 350 -1.86 1.80 -24.45
C MET A 350 -1.38 1.83 -25.90
N ASN A 351 -2.12 1.20 -26.76
CA ASN A 351 -1.97 1.35 -28.20
C ASN A 351 -2.71 2.59 -28.71
N PRO A 352 -2.32 3.20 -29.84
CA PRO A 352 -2.99 4.38 -30.38
C PRO A 352 -4.36 4.09 -31.02
N CYS A 353 -4.63 2.83 -31.35
CA CYS A 353 -5.90 2.36 -31.89
C CYS A 353 -6.04 0.85 -31.67
N ARG A 354 -7.17 0.26 -32.05
CA ARG A 354 -7.45 -1.17 -31.87
C ARG A 354 -6.44 -2.09 -32.59
N CYS A 355 -5.99 -1.73 -33.80
CA CYS A 355 -4.95 -2.51 -34.50
C CYS A 355 -3.52 -2.17 -34.04
N GLY A 356 -3.34 -1.04 -33.34
CA GLY A 356 -2.06 -0.63 -32.74
C GLY A 356 -1.15 0.20 -33.62
N TYR A 357 -1.51 0.51 -34.87
CA TYR A 357 -0.58 1.10 -35.85
C TYR A 357 -0.89 2.53 -36.26
N TYR A 358 -1.97 3.14 -35.79
CA TYR A 358 -2.25 4.55 -36.08
C TYR A 358 -1.11 5.45 -35.54
N PRO A 359 -0.63 6.48 -36.27
CA PRO A 359 -1.14 7.03 -37.53
C PRO A 359 -0.52 6.42 -38.81
N ASP A 360 0.26 5.35 -38.73
CA ASP A 360 0.86 4.70 -39.91
C ASP A 360 -0.23 4.08 -40.80
N LEU A 361 -0.68 4.83 -41.81
CA LEU A 361 -1.74 4.40 -42.74
C LEU A 361 -1.36 3.17 -43.59
N ASN A 362 -0.10 2.82 -43.72
CA ASN A 362 0.34 1.60 -44.44
C ASN A 362 0.00 0.34 -43.64
N ARG A 363 -0.08 0.44 -42.32
CA ARG A 363 -0.32 -0.70 -41.39
C ARG A 363 -1.65 -0.60 -40.69
N CYS A 364 -2.14 0.62 -40.48
CA CYS A 364 -3.39 0.86 -39.77
C CYS A 364 -4.59 0.73 -40.71
N HIS A 365 -5.47 -0.19 -40.39
CA HIS A 365 -6.73 -0.41 -41.10
C HIS A 365 -7.95 0.19 -40.37
N CYS A 366 -7.74 0.97 -39.30
CA CYS A 366 -8.80 1.60 -38.54
C CYS A 366 -9.28 2.88 -39.21
N THR A 367 -10.60 3.02 -39.35
CA THR A 367 -11.18 4.29 -39.75
C THR A 367 -11.03 5.35 -38.62
N LYS A 368 -11.13 6.64 -38.94
CA LYS A 368 -11.09 7.71 -37.93
C LYS A 368 -12.12 7.48 -36.81
N GLY A 369 -13.36 7.09 -37.15
CA GLY A 369 -14.39 6.78 -36.18
C GLY A 369 -14.01 5.61 -35.25
N MET A 370 -13.35 4.58 -35.76
CA MET A 370 -12.86 3.45 -34.94
C MET A 370 -11.76 3.89 -33.98
N VAL A 371 -10.86 4.78 -34.40
CA VAL A 371 -9.81 5.33 -33.54
C VAL A 371 -10.44 6.18 -32.42
N GLU A 372 -11.37 7.07 -32.77
CA GLU A 372 -12.06 7.91 -31.79
C GLU A 372 -12.86 7.05 -30.78
N GLN A 373 -13.57 6.02 -31.26
CA GLN A 373 -14.31 5.12 -30.38
C GLN A 373 -13.39 4.36 -29.43
N TYR A 374 -12.21 3.96 -29.89
CA TYR A 374 -11.22 3.29 -29.06
C TYR A 374 -10.67 4.22 -27.98
N LEU A 375 -10.31 5.46 -28.33
CA LEU A 375 -9.80 6.46 -27.39
C LEU A 375 -10.88 6.90 -26.39
N LYS A 376 -12.14 6.97 -26.78
CA LYS A 376 -13.28 7.30 -25.90
C LYS A 376 -13.57 6.27 -24.81
N LYS A 377 -12.95 5.08 -24.86
CA LYS A 377 -13.00 4.12 -23.73
C LYS A 377 -12.40 4.70 -22.46
N ILE A 378 -11.40 5.59 -22.60
CA ILE A 378 -10.77 6.29 -21.47
C ILE A 378 -11.50 7.62 -21.32
N SER A 379 -12.02 7.88 -20.13
CA SER A 379 -12.74 9.13 -19.87
C SER A 379 -11.80 10.34 -19.83
N GLN A 380 -12.27 11.48 -20.33
CA GLN A 380 -11.53 12.74 -20.25
C GLN A 380 -11.13 13.10 -18.81
N PRO A 381 -12.00 12.93 -17.79
CA PRO A 381 -11.59 13.17 -16.39
C PRO A 381 -10.43 12.32 -15.88
N LEU A 382 -10.23 11.10 -16.40
CA LEU A 382 -9.07 10.29 -16.06
C LEU A 382 -7.81 10.80 -16.79
N LEU A 383 -7.92 11.13 -18.08
CA LEU A 383 -6.82 11.73 -18.86
C LEU A 383 -6.36 13.07 -18.27
N ASP A 384 -7.28 13.84 -17.72
CA ASP A 384 -6.97 15.10 -17.03
C ASP A 384 -6.13 14.92 -15.75
N ARG A 385 -5.94 13.70 -15.27
CA ARG A 385 -5.11 13.36 -14.11
C ARG A 385 -3.76 12.74 -14.48
N ILE A 386 -3.52 12.59 -15.78
CA ILE A 386 -2.22 12.12 -16.30
C ILE A 386 -1.42 13.37 -16.70
N ASP A 387 -0.25 13.56 -16.09
CA ASP A 387 0.54 14.77 -16.26
C ASP A 387 1.40 14.73 -17.53
N ILE A 388 1.96 13.56 -17.85
CA ILE A 388 2.89 13.36 -18.96
C ILE A 388 2.32 12.30 -19.89
N CYS A 389 2.28 12.62 -21.18
CA CYS A 389 1.90 11.71 -22.24
C CYS A 389 3.05 11.63 -23.25
N VAL A 390 3.59 10.43 -23.47
CA VAL A 390 4.74 10.22 -24.36
C VAL A 390 4.44 9.16 -25.41
N GLU A 391 4.84 9.48 -26.65
CA GLU A 391 4.76 8.53 -27.75
C GLU A 391 5.96 7.58 -27.74
N THR A 392 5.70 6.27 -27.74
CA THR A 392 6.74 5.24 -27.90
C THR A 392 6.81 4.83 -29.37
N LYS A 393 7.98 4.93 -29.96
CA LYS A 393 8.22 4.51 -31.33
C LYS A 393 8.71 3.04 -31.36
N ARG A 394 8.53 2.38 -32.49
CA ARG A 394 9.16 1.08 -32.71
C ARG A 394 10.68 1.26 -32.73
N VAL A 395 11.38 0.38 -32.03
CA VAL A 395 12.86 0.37 -32.05
C VAL A 395 13.31 -0.11 -33.42
N GLU A 396 14.16 0.68 -34.09
CA GLU A 396 14.72 0.30 -35.38
C GLU A 396 15.77 -0.80 -35.23
N TYR A 397 15.90 -1.65 -36.26
CA TYR A 397 16.85 -2.75 -36.23
C TYR A 397 18.28 -2.28 -35.95
N GLN A 398 18.66 -1.12 -36.50
CA GLN A 398 19.98 -0.53 -36.29
C GLN A 398 20.24 -0.18 -34.80
N ASP A 399 19.20 0.25 -34.06
CA ASP A 399 19.32 0.54 -32.64
C ASP A 399 19.38 -0.71 -31.75
N LEU A 400 18.83 -1.84 -32.25
CA LEU A 400 18.90 -3.13 -31.55
C LEU A 400 20.30 -3.75 -31.62
N ILE A 401 21.04 -3.52 -32.72
CA ILE A 401 22.37 -4.14 -32.96
C ILE A 401 23.51 -3.25 -32.42
N LYS A 402 23.28 -1.96 -32.27
CA LYS A 402 24.28 -1.06 -31.69
C LYS A 402 24.61 -1.47 -30.27
N GLU A 403 25.75 -2.14 -30.11
CA GLU A 403 26.42 -2.21 -28.83
C GLU A 403 26.80 -0.76 -28.43
N ASN A 404 25.95 -0.09 -27.71
CA ASN A 404 26.25 1.23 -27.15
C ASN A 404 26.96 1.03 -25.80
N PRO A 405 28.28 1.16 -25.71
CA PRO A 405 29.03 0.95 -24.47
C PRO A 405 28.72 1.97 -23.37
N HIS A 406 27.90 2.99 -23.68
CA HIS A 406 27.55 4.10 -22.78
C HIS A 406 26.03 4.23 -22.57
N GLN A 407 25.30 3.12 -22.45
CA GLN A 407 23.91 3.21 -22.05
C GLN A 407 23.80 3.59 -20.57
N GLU A 408 23.03 4.65 -20.26
CA GLU A 408 22.82 5.09 -18.89
C GLU A 408 22.18 4.01 -18.04
N THR A 409 22.79 3.76 -16.89
CA THR A 409 22.29 2.81 -15.92
C THR A 409 21.16 3.40 -15.08
N SER A 410 20.29 2.56 -14.53
CA SER A 410 19.28 2.98 -13.56
C SER A 410 19.88 3.74 -12.36
N ALA A 411 21.11 3.40 -11.96
CA ALA A 411 21.81 4.06 -10.88
C ALA A 411 22.18 5.52 -11.20
N GLU A 412 22.62 5.79 -12.43
CA GLU A 412 22.96 7.15 -12.89
C GLU A 412 21.71 8.02 -12.99
N ILE A 413 20.63 7.50 -13.58
CA ILE A 413 19.33 8.19 -13.64
C ILE A 413 18.82 8.47 -12.22
N ARG A 414 18.90 7.49 -11.31
CA ARG A 414 18.46 7.66 -9.91
C ARG A 414 19.21 8.78 -9.20
N LYS A 415 20.50 8.97 -9.43
CA LYS A 415 21.25 10.08 -8.84
C LYS A 415 20.65 11.45 -9.23
N ARG A 416 20.30 11.64 -10.51
CA ARG A 416 19.65 12.89 -10.97
C ARG A 416 18.25 13.05 -10.37
N VAL A 417 17.48 11.97 -10.33
CA VAL A 417 16.15 11.95 -9.68
C VAL A 417 16.23 12.36 -8.22
N VAL A 418 17.16 11.78 -7.47
CA VAL A 418 17.35 12.11 -6.04
C VAL A 418 17.73 13.58 -5.87
N ALA A 419 18.67 14.09 -6.64
CA ALA A 419 19.07 15.51 -6.59
C ALA A 419 17.90 16.46 -6.88
N ALA A 420 17.03 16.13 -7.86
CA ALA A 420 15.82 16.92 -8.14
C ALA A 420 14.80 16.84 -6.98
N MET A 421 14.64 15.68 -6.36
CA MET A 421 13.73 15.52 -5.21
C MET A 421 14.24 16.23 -3.95
N GLU A 422 15.55 16.25 -3.70
CA GLU A 422 16.15 17.03 -2.59
C GLU A 422 15.86 18.52 -2.73
N ARG A 423 15.93 19.08 -3.95
CA ARG A 423 15.52 20.47 -4.21
C ARG A 423 14.04 20.72 -3.90
N GLN A 424 13.17 19.76 -4.21
CA GLN A 424 11.75 19.84 -3.89
C GLN A 424 11.53 19.79 -2.37
N GLN A 425 12.21 18.89 -1.66
CA GLN A 425 12.12 18.80 -0.20
C GLN A 425 12.57 20.10 0.48
N GLN A 426 13.66 20.71 0.02
CA GLN A 426 14.13 22.02 0.52
C GLN A 426 13.11 23.12 0.26
N ARG A 427 12.53 23.16 -0.96
CA ARG A 427 11.51 24.14 -1.36
C ARG A 427 10.25 24.04 -0.53
N PHE A 428 9.83 22.82 -0.19
CA PHE A 428 8.58 22.55 0.51
C PHE A 428 8.76 22.35 2.01
N ALA A 429 9.94 22.62 2.56
CA ALA A 429 10.21 22.52 3.98
C ALA A 429 9.16 23.30 4.80
N GLY A 430 8.60 22.67 5.83
CA GLY A 430 7.54 23.25 6.66
C GLY A 430 6.14 23.29 6.02
N THR A 431 5.94 22.59 4.89
CA THR A 431 4.62 22.43 4.25
C THR A 431 4.24 20.95 4.14
N ASN A 432 2.98 20.66 3.82
CA ASN A 432 2.51 19.30 3.56
C ASN A 432 2.75 18.84 2.10
N ILE A 433 3.45 19.64 1.29
CA ILE A 433 3.76 19.31 -0.10
C ILE A 433 5.07 18.51 -0.12
N ARG A 434 5.08 17.36 -0.80
CA ARG A 434 6.28 16.53 -0.94
C ARG A 434 6.90 16.60 -2.35
N TYR A 435 6.07 16.74 -3.38
CA TYR A 435 6.47 16.66 -4.79
C TYR A 435 5.84 17.76 -5.63
N ASN A 436 6.47 18.11 -6.74
CA ASN A 436 5.95 19.16 -7.64
C ASN A 436 4.58 18.81 -8.23
N SER A 437 4.28 17.52 -8.50
CA SER A 437 2.95 17.10 -8.96
C SER A 437 1.84 17.43 -7.95
N ARG A 438 2.18 17.63 -6.68
CA ARG A 438 1.24 17.90 -5.57
C ARG A 438 1.09 19.40 -5.25
N ILE A 439 1.72 20.30 -6.00
CA ILE A 439 1.56 21.75 -5.77
C ILE A 439 0.09 22.13 -5.99
N PRO A 440 -0.63 22.65 -4.97
CA PRO A 440 -2.00 23.12 -5.15
C PRO A 440 -2.08 24.26 -6.15
N ALA A 441 -3.19 24.37 -6.89
CA ALA A 441 -3.38 25.43 -7.90
C ALA A 441 -3.16 26.85 -7.31
N ALA A 442 -3.62 27.09 -6.09
CA ALA A 442 -3.44 28.37 -5.39
C ALA A 442 -1.96 28.74 -5.10
N LEU A 443 -1.06 27.74 -5.06
CA LEU A 443 0.36 27.94 -4.76
C LEU A 443 1.26 27.88 -6.00
N LEU A 444 0.72 27.65 -7.20
CA LEU A 444 1.49 27.62 -8.43
C LEU A 444 2.19 28.95 -8.71
N THR A 445 1.53 30.08 -8.48
CA THR A 445 2.14 31.42 -8.64
C THR A 445 3.31 31.66 -7.71
N LYS A 446 3.34 30.98 -6.54
CA LYS A 446 4.45 31.05 -5.58
C LYS A 446 5.64 30.20 -6.02
N TYR A 447 5.40 28.94 -6.40
CA TYR A 447 6.45 27.94 -6.64
C TYR A 447 6.85 27.79 -8.11
N CYS A 448 5.98 28.20 -9.04
CA CYS A 448 6.19 28.16 -10.49
C CYS A 448 6.18 29.57 -11.07
N ARG A 449 7.01 30.46 -10.53
CA ARG A 449 7.09 31.86 -11.00
C ARG A 449 7.57 31.88 -12.43
N LEU A 450 6.89 32.69 -13.26
CA LEU A 450 7.24 32.95 -14.65
C LEU A 450 7.61 34.44 -14.82
N SER A 451 8.69 34.74 -15.52
CA SER A 451 9.03 36.08 -15.96
C SER A 451 8.04 36.57 -17.03
N THR A 452 8.08 37.84 -17.36
CA THR A 452 7.21 38.44 -18.41
C THR A 452 7.35 37.68 -19.74
N LYS A 453 8.58 37.33 -20.13
CA LYS A 453 8.86 36.58 -21.38
C LYS A 453 8.21 35.20 -21.37
N GLN A 454 8.31 34.47 -20.27
CA GLN A 454 7.70 33.12 -20.14
C GLN A 454 6.17 33.20 -20.09
N LYS A 455 5.60 34.25 -19.47
CA LYS A 455 4.14 34.46 -19.48
C LYS A 455 3.62 34.69 -20.91
N GLN A 456 4.29 35.54 -21.70
CA GLN A 456 3.94 35.77 -23.11
C GLN A 456 4.06 34.47 -23.94
N TYR A 457 5.12 33.68 -23.70
CA TYR A 457 5.29 32.38 -24.34
C TYR A 457 4.15 31.42 -23.99
N MET A 458 3.81 31.30 -22.73
CA MET A 458 2.70 30.47 -22.29
C MET A 458 1.34 30.92 -22.78
N GLU A 459 1.10 32.23 -22.88
CA GLU A 459 -0.12 32.79 -23.45
C GLU A 459 -0.28 32.40 -24.92
N SER A 460 0.79 32.51 -25.72
CA SER A 460 0.79 32.08 -27.12
C SER A 460 0.48 30.59 -27.29
N ILE A 461 1.06 29.75 -26.43
CA ILE A 461 0.81 28.27 -26.42
C ILE A 461 -0.63 27.99 -25.98
N TYR A 462 -1.10 28.66 -24.92
CA TYR A 462 -2.44 28.49 -24.38
C TYR A 462 -3.52 28.70 -25.43
N GLN A 463 -3.35 29.80 -26.23
CA GLN A 463 -4.26 30.11 -27.34
C GLN A 463 -4.11 29.14 -28.52
N LYS A 464 -2.87 28.82 -28.92
CA LYS A 464 -2.59 27.98 -30.09
C LYS A 464 -3.05 26.54 -29.91
N LEU A 465 -2.91 26.00 -28.70
CA LEU A 465 -3.25 24.60 -28.38
C LEU A 465 -4.60 24.46 -27.65
N GLU A 466 -5.37 25.54 -27.53
CA GLU A 466 -6.67 25.56 -26.83
C GLU A 466 -6.62 24.90 -25.45
N LEU A 467 -5.58 25.23 -24.67
CA LEU A 467 -5.34 24.58 -23.38
C LEU A 467 -6.44 24.91 -22.38
N THR A 468 -6.76 23.94 -21.52
CA THR A 468 -7.60 24.17 -20.35
C THR A 468 -6.77 24.70 -19.17
N ALA A 469 -7.41 25.30 -18.17
CA ALA A 469 -6.75 25.72 -16.94
C ALA A 469 -6.03 24.54 -16.24
N ARG A 470 -6.59 23.35 -16.30
CA ARG A 470 -5.96 22.12 -15.75
C ARG A 470 -4.69 21.77 -16.51
N SER A 471 -4.71 21.79 -17.83
CA SER A 471 -3.53 21.54 -18.69
C SER A 471 -2.44 22.56 -18.42
N TYR A 472 -2.79 23.84 -18.31
CA TYR A 472 -1.85 24.90 -17.94
C TYR A 472 -1.17 24.63 -16.59
N HIS A 473 -1.93 24.27 -15.57
CA HIS A 473 -1.38 23.94 -14.24
C HIS A 473 -0.46 22.71 -14.27
N ARG A 474 -0.78 21.70 -15.08
CA ARG A 474 0.06 20.51 -15.26
C ARG A 474 1.40 20.87 -15.92
N ILE A 475 1.37 21.63 -17.02
CA ILE A 475 2.58 22.09 -17.69
C ILE A 475 3.49 22.83 -16.70
N LEU A 476 2.94 23.71 -15.85
CA LEU A 476 3.74 24.41 -14.86
C LEU A 476 4.41 23.49 -13.84
N ARG A 477 3.70 22.46 -13.35
CA ARG A 477 4.27 21.49 -12.42
C ARG A 477 5.36 20.65 -13.07
N VAL A 478 5.15 20.20 -14.30
CA VAL A 478 6.15 19.43 -15.07
C VAL A 478 7.35 20.31 -15.39
N ALA A 479 7.15 21.55 -15.87
CA ALA A 479 8.23 22.49 -16.13
C ALA A 479 9.05 22.84 -14.86
N ARG A 480 8.41 22.90 -13.68
CA ARG A 480 9.12 23.06 -12.41
C ARG A 480 10.00 21.85 -12.11
N THR A 481 9.51 20.65 -12.38
CA THR A 481 10.29 19.41 -12.20
C THR A 481 11.50 19.38 -13.15
N ILE A 482 11.32 19.75 -14.41
CA ILE A 482 12.41 19.83 -15.39
C ILE A 482 13.45 20.87 -14.96
N ALA A 483 13.03 22.02 -14.45
CA ALA A 483 13.93 23.04 -13.94
C ALA A 483 14.71 22.56 -12.70
N ASP A 484 14.09 21.76 -11.82
CA ASP A 484 14.79 21.13 -10.66
C ASP A 484 15.84 20.14 -11.11
N MET A 485 15.56 19.35 -12.14
CA MET A 485 16.51 18.41 -12.73
C MET A 485 17.70 19.12 -13.39
N ASP A 486 17.46 20.27 -14.00
CA ASP A 486 18.49 21.12 -14.59
C ASP A 486 19.26 21.97 -13.56
N GLY A 487 18.91 21.85 -12.26
CA GLY A 487 19.52 22.64 -11.20
C GLY A 487 19.13 24.13 -11.22
N SER A 488 18.07 24.51 -11.94
CA SER A 488 17.64 25.90 -12.10
C SER A 488 16.61 26.28 -11.04
N ASP A 489 16.80 27.43 -10.39
CA ASP A 489 15.83 27.98 -9.45
C ASP A 489 14.62 28.59 -10.16
N GLU A 490 14.80 29.05 -11.41
CA GLU A 490 13.75 29.63 -12.24
C GLU A 490 13.30 28.66 -13.34
N ILE A 491 12.03 28.77 -13.72
CA ILE A 491 11.50 28.05 -14.86
C ILE A 491 11.88 28.86 -16.11
N LEU A 492 12.70 28.29 -16.99
CA LEU A 492 13.11 28.91 -18.25
C LEU A 492 12.18 28.50 -19.39
N THR A 493 12.22 29.24 -20.53
CA THR A 493 11.40 28.91 -21.71
C THR A 493 11.65 27.48 -22.23
N ARG A 494 12.91 27.01 -22.18
CA ARG A 494 13.24 25.59 -22.54
C ARG A 494 12.50 24.56 -21.70
N HIS A 495 12.32 24.83 -20.39
CA HIS A 495 11.61 23.91 -19.48
C HIS A 495 10.11 23.86 -19.82
N LEU A 496 9.52 25.00 -20.21
CA LEU A 496 8.13 25.09 -20.66
C LEU A 496 7.92 24.41 -22.02
N SER A 497 8.93 24.48 -22.91
CA SER A 497 8.88 23.84 -24.23
C SER A 497 8.98 22.31 -24.13
N GLU A 498 9.74 21.78 -23.15
CA GLU A 498 9.87 20.36 -22.91
C GLU A 498 8.61 19.80 -22.21
N ALA A 499 8.01 20.56 -21.31
CA ALA A 499 6.81 20.18 -20.56
C ALA A 499 5.54 20.18 -21.42
#